data_c3b7d6422e8acc66bda3ec62a45370e3
#
_entry.id   c3b7d6422e8acc66bda3ec62a45370e3
#
_cell.length_a   1.000
_cell.length_b   1.000
_cell.length_c   1.000
_cell.angle_alpha   90.00
_cell.angle_beta   90.00
_cell.angle_gamma   90.00
#
_symmetry.space_group_name_H-M   'P 1'
#
loop_
_entity.id
_entity.type
_entity.pdbx_description
1 polymer ?
#
loop_
_entity_poly.entity_id
_entity_poly.type
_entity_poly.pdbx_seq_one_letter_code
_entity_poly.pdbx_strand_id
1 'polypeptide(L)'
;ILTKLIQAKSIQRKYYALVHGAPISGQTIDLPIGRHPKNRLLFCVKDGGREAITHFRIKKRFKNFSLLDVELETGRTHQIRVHLNHIGHPIAGDASYNKIRVWKDAIPKELQVINNLQRQALHSYSLKFHFLKKEFWHQQLVNFVSSFNNYNTMLNPKKFV
;
A
#
# COMPACT_ATOMS: atom_id res chain seq x y z
N ILE A 1 24.48 8.21 9.13
CA ILE A 1 23.80 9.46 8.71
C ILE A 1 22.33 9.17 8.39
N LEU A 2 22.00 8.24 7.48
CA LEU A 2 20.61 7.92 7.11
C LEU A 2 19.75 7.48 8.30
N THR A 3 20.28 6.68 9.23
CA THR A 3 19.57 6.24 10.44
C THR A 3 19.13 7.42 11.31
N LYS A 4 20.00 8.43 11.48
CA LYS A 4 19.68 9.64 12.23
C LYS A 4 18.61 10.48 11.52
N LEU A 5 18.61 10.58 10.19
CA LEU A 5 17.61 11.28 9.40
C LEU A 5 16.23 10.59 9.48
N ILE A 6 16.21 9.25 9.49
CA ILE A 6 14.99 8.46 9.70
C ILE A 6 14.42 8.73 11.10
N GLN A 7 15.27 8.74 12.14
CA GLN A 7 14.87 9.01 13.52
C GLN A 7 14.37 10.45 13.72
N ALA A 8 14.96 11.42 12.99
CA ALA A 8 14.54 12.82 13.06
C ALA A 8 13.25 13.14 12.28
N LYS A 9 12.54 12.13 11.76
CA LYS A 9 11.33 12.28 10.92
C LYS A 9 11.54 13.20 9.69
N SER A 10 12.77 13.39 9.25
CA SER A 10 13.14 14.28 8.15
C SER A 10 13.11 13.60 6.78
N ILE A 11 12.66 12.35 6.72
CA ILE A 11 12.52 11.59 5.49
C ILE A 11 11.04 11.40 5.17
N GLN A 12 10.58 12.02 4.10
CA GLN A 12 9.27 11.78 3.55
C GLN A 12 9.32 10.54 2.62
N ARG A 13 8.42 9.59 2.87
CA ARG A 13 8.36 8.30 2.15
C ARG A 13 6.95 8.11 1.63
N LYS A 14 6.81 8.04 0.30
CA LYS A 14 5.52 7.85 -0.34
C LYS A 14 5.48 6.57 -1.15
N TYR A 15 4.31 5.94 -1.11
CA TYR A 15 4.08 4.63 -1.73
C TYR A 15 2.75 4.63 -2.48
N TYR A 16 2.68 3.82 -3.53
CA TYR A 16 1.40 3.39 -4.06
C TYR A 16 1.10 1.98 -3.56
N ALA A 17 -0.12 1.78 -3.10
CA ALA A 17 -0.64 0.48 -2.69
C ALA A 17 -1.94 0.17 -3.42
N LEU A 18 -2.00 -0.95 -4.11
CA LEU A 18 -3.27 -1.48 -4.63
C LEU A 18 -3.86 -2.38 -3.55
N VAL A 19 -5.03 -2.02 -3.05
CA VAL A 19 -5.70 -2.74 -1.96
C VAL A 19 -7.01 -3.34 -2.42
N HIS A 20 -7.42 -4.38 -1.74
CA HIS A 20 -8.74 -4.97 -1.90
C HIS A 20 -9.83 -4.07 -1.31
N GLY A 21 -10.96 -4.02 -2.01
CA GLY A 21 -12.13 -3.24 -1.61
C GLY A 21 -12.02 -1.74 -1.87
N ALA A 22 -12.96 -1.00 -1.32
CA ALA A 22 -13.10 0.43 -1.52
C ALA A 22 -13.20 1.16 -0.17
N PRO A 23 -12.08 1.64 0.39
CA PRO A 23 -12.13 2.51 1.56
C PRO A 23 -13.07 3.69 1.30
N ILE A 24 -13.85 4.10 2.30
CA ILE A 24 -14.83 5.20 2.13
C ILE A 24 -14.11 6.51 1.86
N SER A 25 -13.05 6.79 2.61
CA SER A 25 -12.24 8.03 2.52
C SER A 25 -10.76 7.75 2.75
N GLY A 26 -9.93 8.74 2.50
CA GLY A 26 -8.57 8.76 3.03
C GLY A 26 -8.58 8.94 4.55
N GLN A 27 -7.60 8.36 5.23
CA GLN A 27 -7.49 8.45 6.68
C GLN A 27 -6.05 8.33 7.17
N THR A 28 -5.87 8.64 8.44
CA THR A 28 -4.67 8.34 9.21
C THR A 28 -4.91 7.09 10.06
N ILE A 29 -3.98 6.14 9.99
CA ILE A 29 -3.95 4.97 10.86
C ILE A 29 -2.83 5.20 11.86
N ASP A 30 -3.20 5.45 13.11
CA ASP A 30 -2.28 5.62 14.24
C ASP A 30 -2.50 4.46 15.19
N LEU A 31 -1.80 3.35 14.94
CA LEU A 31 -1.95 2.10 15.68
C LEU A 31 -0.59 1.45 15.90
N PRO A 32 -0.26 1.03 17.13
CA PRO A 32 1.03 0.44 17.44
C PRO A 32 1.21 -0.94 16.80
N ILE A 33 2.43 -1.21 16.33
CA ILE A 33 2.78 -2.46 15.66
C ILE A 33 3.76 -3.27 16.51
N GLY A 34 3.43 -4.55 16.70
CA GLY A 34 4.28 -5.52 17.38
C GLY A 34 4.39 -6.84 16.62
N ARG A 35 5.21 -7.76 17.15
CA ARG A 35 5.32 -9.12 16.62
C ARG A 35 4.01 -9.87 16.79
N HIS A 36 3.59 -10.61 15.76
CA HIS A 36 2.40 -11.44 15.82
C HIS A 36 2.61 -12.59 16.85
N PRO A 37 1.66 -12.82 17.78
CA PRO A 37 1.86 -13.72 18.91
C PRO A 37 2.10 -15.19 18.51
N LYS A 38 1.48 -15.63 17.42
CA LYS A 38 1.56 -17.03 16.96
C LYS A 38 2.52 -17.25 15.78
N ASN A 39 2.93 -16.19 15.07
CA ASN A 39 3.82 -16.32 13.92
C ASN A 39 4.91 -15.25 13.96
N ARG A 40 6.12 -15.63 14.34
CA ARG A 40 7.27 -14.72 14.50
C ARG A 40 7.71 -14.02 13.21
N LEU A 41 7.32 -14.51 12.04
CA LEU A 41 7.64 -13.90 10.76
C LEU A 41 6.70 -12.71 10.43
N LEU A 42 5.57 -12.61 11.13
CA LEU A 42 4.56 -11.59 10.91
C LEU A 42 4.57 -10.53 12.01
N PHE A 43 3.94 -9.41 11.69
CA PHE A 43 3.64 -8.31 12.58
C PHE A 43 2.12 -8.09 12.60
N CYS A 44 1.61 -7.47 13.65
CA CYS A 44 0.20 -7.11 13.77
C CYS A 44 0.06 -5.80 14.55
N VAL A 45 -1.10 -5.17 14.46
CA VAL A 45 -1.51 -4.13 15.40
C VAL A 45 -1.64 -4.79 16.78
N LYS A 46 -0.97 -4.22 17.77
CA LYS A 46 -0.90 -4.80 19.11
C LYS A 46 -0.61 -3.72 20.15
N ASP A 47 -1.37 -3.73 21.24
CA ASP A 47 -1.11 -2.90 22.40
C ASP A 47 0.29 -3.19 22.97
N GLY A 48 1.01 -2.14 23.37
CA GLY A 48 2.41 -2.22 23.79
C GLY A 48 3.39 -2.42 22.60
N GLY A 49 2.92 -2.41 21.37
CA GLY A 49 3.75 -2.35 20.17
C GLY A 49 4.48 -1.01 20.02
N ARG A 50 5.25 -0.87 18.96
CA ARG A 50 5.92 0.39 18.63
C ARG A 50 4.95 1.31 17.91
N GLU A 51 4.93 2.58 18.29
CA GLU A 51 4.19 3.65 17.58
C GLU A 51 4.38 3.53 16.06
N ALA A 52 3.25 3.58 15.33
CA ALA A 52 3.25 3.50 13.88
C ALA A 52 2.12 4.35 13.31
N ILE A 53 2.48 5.31 12.44
CA ILE A 53 1.54 6.26 11.84
C ILE A 53 1.65 6.17 10.32
N THR A 54 0.52 5.89 9.68
CA THR A 54 0.39 5.78 8.22
C THR A 54 -0.77 6.63 7.76
N HIS A 55 -0.51 7.53 6.81
CA HIS A 55 -1.54 8.31 6.14
C HIS A 55 -1.81 7.71 4.78
N PHE A 56 -3.07 7.70 4.35
CA PHE A 56 -3.37 7.39 2.97
C PHE A 56 -4.50 8.24 2.39
N ARG A 57 -4.46 8.42 1.08
CA ARG A 57 -5.52 9.02 0.27
C ARG A 57 -5.88 8.08 -0.86
N ILE A 58 -7.14 8.09 -1.26
CA ILE A 58 -7.58 7.29 -2.40
C ILE A 58 -7.18 8.04 -3.67
N LYS A 59 -6.33 7.42 -4.47
CA LYS A 59 -5.91 7.97 -5.76
C LYS A 59 -6.85 7.56 -6.88
N LYS A 60 -7.31 6.29 -6.87
CA LYS A 60 -8.26 5.77 -7.87
C LYS A 60 -9.06 4.60 -7.29
N ARG A 61 -10.34 4.53 -7.63
CA ARG A 61 -11.22 3.41 -7.30
C ARG A 61 -11.42 2.55 -8.54
N PHE A 62 -11.43 1.24 -8.34
CA PHE A 62 -11.81 0.22 -9.30
C PHE A 62 -13.01 -0.55 -8.75
N LYS A 63 -13.55 -1.51 -9.47
CA LYS A 63 -14.72 -2.27 -9.00
C LYS A 63 -14.46 -2.97 -7.65
N ASN A 64 -13.37 -3.73 -7.56
CA ASN A 64 -13.03 -4.55 -6.39
C ASN A 64 -11.72 -4.12 -5.71
N PHE A 65 -11.08 -3.05 -6.18
CA PHE A 65 -9.80 -2.58 -5.69
C PHE A 65 -9.75 -1.06 -5.58
N SER A 66 -8.81 -0.57 -4.81
CA SER A 66 -8.49 0.86 -4.77
C SER A 66 -6.97 1.05 -4.82
N LEU A 67 -6.55 2.02 -5.62
CA LEU A 67 -5.17 2.51 -5.60
C LEU A 67 -5.06 3.63 -4.56
N LEU A 68 -4.20 3.43 -3.58
CA LEU A 68 -3.94 4.38 -2.51
C LEU A 68 -2.60 5.06 -2.72
N ASP A 69 -2.55 6.34 -2.39
CA ASP A 69 -1.34 7.11 -2.16
C ASP A 69 -1.08 7.12 -0.65
N VAL A 70 0.03 6.55 -0.23
CA VAL A 70 0.35 6.27 1.17
C VAL A 70 1.60 7.04 1.58
N GLU A 71 1.55 7.71 2.72
CA GLU A 71 2.68 8.43 3.32
C GLU A 71 2.96 7.90 4.72
N LEU A 72 4.24 7.74 5.05
CA LEU A 72 4.69 7.22 6.33
C LEU A 72 5.33 8.31 7.19
N GLU A 73 4.83 8.53 8.42
CA GLU A 73 5.58 9.25 9.45
C GLU A 73 6.61 8.35 10.14
N THR A 74 6.23 7.14 10.44
CA THR A 74 7.09 6.11 11.04
C THR A 74 7.49 5.05 10.02
N GLY A 75 8.43 4.18 10.33
CA GLY A 75 8.89 3.11 9.43
C GLY A 75 9.11 1.80 10.16
N ARG A 76 8.02 1.14 10.56
CA ARG A 76 8.09 -0.18 11.19
C ARG A 76 8.09 -1.28 10.15
N THR A 77 8.62 -2.41 10.50
CA THR A 77 8.60 -3.58 9.61
C THR A 77 7.18 -3.91 9.18
N HIS A 78 6.97 -4.04 7.87
CA HIS A 78 5.67 -4.33 7.25
C HIS A 78 4.55 -3.33 7.57
N GLN A 79 4.86 -2.11 8.01
CA GLN A 79 3.89 -1.17 8.54
C GLN A 79 2.67 -0.96 7.65
N ILE A 80 2.85 -0.59 6.38
CA ILE A 80 1.75 -0.36 5.44
C ILE A 80 0.89 -1.62 5.28
N ARG A 81 1.54 -2.78 5.14
CA ARG A 81 0.87 -4.07 4.98
C ARG A 81 0.01 -4.43 6.18
N VAL A 82 0.55 -4.23 7.39
CA VAL A 82 -0.14 -4.48 8.67
C VAL A 82 -1.32 -3.54 8.85
N HIS A 83 -1.11 -2.25 8.67
CA HIS A 83 -2.15 -1.24 8.86
C HIS A 83 -3.30 -1.41 7.89
N LEU A 84 -3.02 -1.55 6.59
CA LEU A 84 -4.07 -1.73 5.58
C LEU A 84 -4.83 -3.03 5.76
N ASN A 85 -4.14 -4.12 6.13
CA ASN A 85 -4.81 -5.38 6.47
C ASN A 85 -5.69 -5.24 7.72
N HIS A 86 -5.24 -4.53 8.75
CA HIS A 86 -5.98 -4.31 9.99
C HIS A 86 -7.32 -3.61 9.76
N ILE A 87 -7.35 -2.61 8.87
CA ILE A 87 -8.58 -1.88 8.52
C ILE A 87 -9.43 -2.59 7.45
N GLY A 88 -9.13 -3.85 7.12
CA GLY A 88 -9.92 -4.66 6.17
C GLY A 88 -9.61 -4.41 4.69
N HIS A 89 -8.55 -3.69 4.38
CA HIS A 89 -8.11 -3.41 3.01
C HIS A 89 -6.70 -3.96 2.72
N PRO A 90 -6.50 -5.29 2.75
CA PRO A 90 -5.18 -5.87 2.53
C PRO A 90 -4.66 -5.57 1.13
N ILE A 91 -3.33 -5.52 0.99
CA ILE A 91 -2.68 -5.25 -0.28
C ILE A 91 -2.87 -6.44 -1.23
N ALA A 92 -3.19 -6.17 -2.48
CA ALA A 92 -3.31 -7.18 -3.52
C ALA A 92 -1.97 -7.91 -3.73
N GLY A 93 -2.01 -9.24 -3.92
CA GLY A 93 -0.81 -10.07 -4.09
C GLY A 93 0.02 -10.26 -2.82
N ASP A 94 -0.43 -9.81 -1.65
CA ASP A 94 0.27 -10.02 -0.38
C ASP A 94 -0.07 -11.39 0.23
N ALA A 95 0.69 -12.40 -0.10
CA ALA A 95 0.47 -13.76 0.39
C ALA A 95 0.57 -13.91 1.92
N SER A 96 1.28 -13.00 2.61
CA SER A 96 1.52 -13.09 4.04
C SER A 96 0.39 -12.51 4.89
N TYR A 97 -0.21 -11.41 4.45
CA TYR A 97 -1.22 -10.66 5.20
C TYR A 97 -2.61 -10.74 4.58
N ASN A 98 -2.71 -11.01 3.29
CA ASN A 98 -3.99 -11.13 2.61
C ASN A 98 -4.59 -12.51 2.85
N LYS A 99 -5.58 -12.60 3.73
CA LYS A 99 -6.36 -13.82 3.99
C LYS A 99 -7.60 -13.95 3.10
N ILE A 100 -7.88 -12.95 2.28
CA ILE A 100 -9.03 -12.97 1.39
C ILE A 100 -8.71 -13.89 0.23
N ARG A 101 -9.26 -15.09 0.26
CA ARG A 101 -8.98 -16.14 -0.73
C ARG A 101 -9.95 -16.14 -1.90
N VAL A 102 -11.13 -15.57 -1.75
CA VAL A 102 -12.17 -15.57 -2.80
C VAL A 102 -12.99 -14.29 -2.69
N TRP A 103 -13.06 -13.56 -3.78
CA TRP A 103 -14.02 -12.47 -3.98
C TRP A 103 -15.21 -13.04 -4.74
N LYS A 104 -16.39 -13.08 -4.12
CA LYS A 104 -17.61 -13.65 -4.72
C LYS A 104 -17.98 -12.98 -6.06
N ASP A 105 -17.57 -11.71 -6.22
CA ASP A 105 -17.92 -10.88 -7.38
C ASP A 105 -16.70 -10.47 -8.24
N ALA A 106 -15.56 -11.14 -8.06
CA ALA A 106 -14.37 -10.82 -8.84
C ALA A 106 -14.52 -11.26 -10.29
N ILE A 107 -14.26 -10.34 -11.21
CA ILE A 107 -14.24 -10.65 -12.63
C ILE A 107 -13.04 -11.58 -12.89
N PRO A 108 -13.19 -12.66 -13.69
CA PRO A 108 -12.10 -13.60 -13.95
C PRO A 108 -10.78 -12.97 -14.40
N LYS A 109 -10.85 -11.86 -15.16
CA LYS A 109 -9.67 -11.10 -15.59
C LYS A 109 -8.96 -10.38 -14.45
N GLU A 110 -9.70 -9.82 -13.48
CA GLU A 110 -9.10 -9.19 -12.28
C GLU A 110 -8.37 -10.23 -11.44
N LEU A 111 -8.98 -11.41 -11.25
CA LEU A 111 -8.36 -12.53 -10.54
C LEU A 111 -7.09 -13.00 -11.23
N GLN A 112 -7.09 -13.09 -12.55
CA GLN A 112 -5.91 -13.48 -13.31
C GLN A 112 -4.75 -12.50 -13.12
N VAL A 113 -5.02 -11.19 -13.16
CA VAL A 113 -3.99 -10.17 -12.91
C VAL A 113 -3.44 -10.26 -11.50
N ILE A 114 -4.31 -10.41 -10.50
CA ILE A 114 -3.89 -10.51 -9.10
C ILE A 114 -3.12 -11.79 -8.83
N ASN A 115 -3.55 -12.92 -9.39
CA ASN A 115 -2.87 -14.20 -9.23
C ASN A 115 -1.50 -14.22 -9.90
N ASN A 116 -1.31 -13.43 -10.95
CA ASN A 116 -0.02 -13.25 -11.61
C ASN A 116 0.93 -12.32 -10.84
N LEU A 117 0.45 -11.62 -9.79
CA LEU A 117 1.32 -10.84 -8.91
C LEU A 117 2.15 -11.79 -8.05
N GLN A 118 3.44 -11.87 -8.33
CA GLN A 118 4.39 -12.69 -7.55
C GLN A 118 4.75 -12.07 -6.19
N ARG A 119 4.27 -10.85 -5.92
CA ARG A 119 4.51 -10.10 -4.69
C ARG A 119 3.38 -9.11 -4.42
N GLN A 120 3.39 -8.53 -3.22
CA GLN A 120 2.45 -7.46 -2.85
C GLN A 120 2.53 -6.26 -3.80
N ALA A 121 1.38 -5.75 -4.23
CA ALA A 121 1.23 -4.58 -5.06
C ALA A 121 1.49 -3.29 -4.26
N LEU A 122 2.72 -3.15 -3.77
CA LEU A 122 3.21 -2.01 -2.99
C LEU A 122 4.48 -1.47 -3.63
N HIS A 123 4.48 -0.19 -3.98
CA HIS A 123 5.58 0.46 -4.67
C HIS A 123 6.00 1.76 -3.98
N SER A 124 7.27 1.85 -3.59
CA SER A 124 7.87 3.10 -3.12
C SER A 124 8.17 3.99 -4.33
N TYR A 125 7.40 5.06 -4.49
CA TYR A 125 7.55 5.92 -5.66
C TYR A 125 8.28 7.23 -5.35
N SER A 126 8.35 7.63 -4.08
CA SER A 126 9.04 8.86 -3.71
C SER A 126 9.73 8.72 -2.36
N LEU A 127 10.98 9.11 -2.35
CA LEU A 127 11.79 9.29 -1.15
C LEU A 127 12.38 10.69 -1.20
N LYS A 128 11.98 11.55 -0.26
CA LYS A 128 12.52 12.90 -0.13
C LYS A 128 13.23 13.06 1.19
N PHE A 129 14.45 13.58 1.17
CA PHE A 129 15.19 13.92 2.36
C PHE A 129 16.14 15.09 2.08
N HIS A 130 16.48 15.84 3.13
CA HIS A 130 17.45 16.92 3.06
C HIS A 130 18.82 16.43 3.54
N PHE A 131 19.81 16.59 2.72
CA PHE A 131 21.20 16.28 3.08
C PHE A 131 22.10 17.44 2.67
N LEU A 132 22.79 18.03 3.64
CA LEU A 132 23.67 19.19 3.43
C LEU A 132 23.02 20.31 2.60
N LYS A 133 21.79 20.71 2.96
CA LYS A 133 20.99 21.74 2.24
C LYS A 133 20.62 21.38 0.79
N LYS A 134 20.78 20.12 0.35
CA LYS A 134 20.33 19.64 -0.96
C LYS A 134 19.11 18.74 -0.81
N GLU A 135 18.16 18.89 -1.71
CA GLU A 135 17.01 17.99 -1.84
C GLU A 135 17.37 16.85 -2.79
N PHE A 136 17.06 15.61 -2.41
CA PHE A 136 17.19 14.44 -3.25
C PHE A 136 15.82 13.85 -3.54
N TRP A 137 15.54 13.63 -4.81
CA TRP A 137 14.31 13.01 -5.30
C TRP A 137 14.67 11.70 -6.00
N HIS A 138 14.01 10.65 -5.65
CA HIS A 138 14.02 9.42 -6.43
C HIS A 138 12.60 9.10 -6.84
N GLN A 139 12.33 9.20 -8.13
CA GLN A 139 11.03 8.87 -8.71
C GLN A 139 11.23 7.72 -9.69
N GLN A 140 10.87 6.52 -9.26
CA GLN A 140 10.69 5.39 -10.18
C GLN A 140 9.21 5.11 -10.32
N LEU A 141 8.69 5.44 -11.48
CA LEU A 141 7.28 5.24 -11.80
C LEU A 141 7.09 5.08 -13.29
N VAL A 142 6.23 4.23 -13.67
CA VAL A 142 5.22 4.45 -14.72
C VAL A 142 4.57 3.13 -15.13
N ASN A 143 5.32 2.03 -15.16
CA ASN A 143 4.84 0.79 -15.77
C ASN A 143 3.73 0.06 -14.98
N PHE A 144 3.68 0.21 -13.65
CA PHE A 144 2.69 -0.47 -12.82
C PHE A 144 1.29 0.17 -12.94
N VAL A 145 1.22 1.51 -12.90
CA VAL A 145 -0.06 2.22 -13.01
C VAL A 145 -0.60 2.22 -14.44
N SER A 146 0.28 2.28 -15.44
CA SER A 146 -0.13 2.22 -16.86
C SER A 146 -0.70 0.85 -17.22
N SER A 147 -0.19 -0.24 -16.69
CA SER A 147 -0.78 -1.57 -16.88
C SER A 147 -2.22 -1.65 -16.37
N PHE A 148 -2.50 -1.06 -15.21
CA PHE A 148 -3.86 -0.99 -14.66
C PHE A 148 -4.77 0.00 -15.39
N ASN A 149 -4.23 1.12 -15.89
CA ASN A 149 -5.00 2.09 -16.66
C ASN A 149 -5.43 1.51 -18.02
N ASN A 150 -4.56 0.77 -18.69
CA ASN A 150 -4.89 0.08 -19.95
C ASN A 150 -5.98 -0.99 -19.76
N TYR A 151 -5.98 -1.67 -18.59
CA TYR A 151 -7.05 -2.63 -18.24
C TYR A 151 -8.42 -1.96 -18.08
N ASN A 152 -8.49 -0.77 -17.50
CA ASN A 152 -9.77 -0.07 -17.30
C ASN A 152 -10.33 0.59 -18.56
N THR A 153 -9.48 0.99 -19.49
CA THR A 153 -9.93 1.44 -20.81
C THR A 153 -10.57 0.31 -21.61
N MET A 154 -10.14 -0.93 -21.40
CA MET A 154 -10.75 -2.12 -22.01
C MET A 154 -12.06 -2.57 -21.32
N LEU A 155 -12.30 -2.16 -20.07
CA LEU A 155 -13.48 -2.57 -19.29
C LEU A 155 -14.62 -1.55 -19.29
N ASN A 156 -14.48 -0.41 -19.98
CA ASN A 156 -15.54 0.59 -20.09
C ASN A 156 -16.16 0.57 -21.50
N PRO A 157 -17.22 -0.24 -21.74
CA PRO A 157 -17.83 -0.39 -23.06
C PRO A 157 -18.67 0.82 -23.50
N LYS A 158 -18.71 1.92 -22.73
CA LYS A 158 -19.50 3.11 -23.03
C LYS A 158 -18.80 4.18 -23.88
N LYS A 159 -17.73 3.84 -24.59
CA LYS A 159 -17.08 4.75 -25.55
C LYS A 159 -17.11 4.25 -27.00
N PHE A 160 -18.10 3.42 -27.35
CA PHE A 160 -18.42 3.13 -28.74
C PHE A 160 -19.94 3.23 -28.91
N VAL A 161 -20.43 4.42 -29.03
CA VAL A 161 -21.59 4.85 -29.82
C VAL A 161 -21.31 6.28 -30.28
#